data_07dd1ce67b649fc54589342694582947
#
_entry.id   07dd1ce67b649fc54589342694582947
#
_cell.length_a   1.000
_cell.length_b   1.000
_cell.length_c   1.000
_cell.angle_alpha   90.00
_cell.angle_beta   90.00
_cell.angle_gamma   90.00
#
_symmetry.space_group_name_H-M   'P 1'
#
loop_
_entity.id
_entity.type
_entity.pdbx_description
1 polymer ?
#
loop_
_entity_poly.entity_id
_entity_poly.type
_entity_poly.pdbx_seq_one_letter_code
_entity_poly.pdbx_strand_id
1 'polypeptide(L)'
;VEDSEKAVDDLINLTEGFSNVELQGLINLCESRKISIKKVKEAVNLFKYGESESKWDLLEYDRIVEAREILTQRVKGQEEAINKTLEVISRATLGMSSIQNKSAGKPRGILFFAGPTGTGKTEIAKAIAELIFGDESFLTRFDMSEYQHSHSDQKLLGAPPGYIGYGSGGQLTNAVKEKPFSILLFDEIDKADPSILDKFLQILEDGRMTDSS
;
A
#
# COMPACT_ATOMS: atom_id res chain seq x y z
N VAL A 1 6.41 32.21 -8.69
CA VAL A 1 5.45 31.81 -9.72
C VAL A 1 5.56 30.31 -9.96
N GLU A 2 6.74 29.79 -10.24
CA GLU A 2 7.01 28.37 -10.51
C GLU A 2 6.58 27.41 -9.36
N ASP A 3 6.83 27.79 -8.10
CA ASP A 3 6.42 27.04 -6.91
C ASP A 3 4.89 26.92 -6.73
N SER A 4 4.14 27.92 -7.22
CA SER A 4 2.68 27.90 -7.12
C SER A 4 2.05 27.03 -8.21
N GLU A 5 2.61 27.02 -9.41
CA GLU A 5 2.16 26.16 -10.52
C GLU A 5 2.39 24.68 -10.17
N LYS A 6 3.55 24.35 -9.63
CA LYS A 6 3.85 22.98 -9.17
C LYS A 6 2.90 22.52 -8.06
N ALA A 7 2.57 23.41 -7.10
CA ALA A 7 1.63 23.06 -6.02
C ALA A 7 0.21 22.83 -6.55
N VAL A 8 -0.20 23.53 -7.60
CA VAL A 8 -1.50 23.32 -8.25
C VAL A 8 -1.52 21.99 -9.02
N ASP A 9 -0.45 21.67 -9.73
CA ASP A 9 -0.34 20.39 -10.43
C ASP A 9 -0.33 19.21 -9.44
N ASP A 10 0.38 19.36 -8.34
CA ASP A 10 0.37 18.35 -7.27
C ASP A 10 -1.04 18.19 -6.65
N LEU A 11 -1.77 19.30 -6.45
CA LEU A 11 -3.15 19.25 -5.96
C LEU A 11 -4.06 18.48 -6.94
N ILE A 12 -4.00 18.80 -8.23
CA ILE A 12 -4.80 18.14 -9.26
C ILE A 12 -4.53 16.64 -9.26
N ASN A 13 -3.24 16.25 -9.26
CA ASN A 13 -2.84 14.84 -9.30
C ASN A 13 -3.25 14.07 -8.03
N LEU A 14 -3.14 14.67 -6.86
CA LEU A 14 -3.45 14.03 -5.57
C LEU A 14 -4.95 13.98 -5.26
N THR A 15 -5.76 14.84 -5.89
CA THR A 15 -7.22 14.88 -5.73
C THR A 15 -7.98 14.27 -6.90
N GLU A 16 -7.27 13.64 -7.83
CA GLU A 16 -7.90 12.88 -8.91
C GLU A 16 -8.86 11.83 -8.35
N GLY A 17 -10.13 11.87 -8.80
CA GLY A 17 -11.18 10.98 -8.31
C GLY A 17 -11.93 11.46 -7.08
N PHE A 18 -11.59 12.60 -6.50
CA PHE A 18 -12.37 13.19 -5.40
C PHE A 18 -13.72 13.70 -5.88
N SER A 19 -14.75 13.43 -5.10
CA SER A 19 -16.05 14.08 -5.24
C SER A 19 -16.01 15.55 -4.79
N ASN A 20 -17.00 16.33 -5.21
CA ASN A 20 -17.12 17.74 -4.75
C ASN A 20 -17.19 17.86 -3.23
N VAL A 21 -17.78 16.88 -2.54
CA VAL A 21 -17.90 16.86 -1.08
C VAL A 21 -16.53 16.65 -0.44
N GLU A 22 -15.72 15.76 -0.97
CA GLU A 22 -14.35 15.49 -0.49
C GLU A 22 -13.43 16.69 -0.74
N LEU A 23 -13.53 17.32 -1.91
CA LEU A 23 -12.78 18.54 -2.20
C LEU A 23 -13.14 19.68 -1.21
N GLN A 24 -14.42 19.86 -0.93
CA GLN A 24 -14.86 20.84 0.05
C GLN A 24 -14.37 20.48 1.47
N GLY A 25 -14.38 19.21 1.83
CA GLY A 25 -13.82 18.70 3.09
C GLY A 25 -12.34 18.99 3.23
N LEU A 26 -11.57 18.78 2.15
CA LEU A 26 -10.13 19.09 2.11
C LEU A 26 -9.87 20.60 2.28
N ILE A 27 -10.65 21.44 1.60
CA ILE A 27 -10.54 22.89 1.73
C ILE A 27 -10.81 23.33 3.19
N ASN A 28 -11.90 22.84 3.79
CA ASN A 28 -12.25 23.13 5.17
C ASN A 28 -11.15 22.68 6.15
N LEU A 29 -10.53 21.51 5.89
CA LEU A 29 -9.39 21.05 6.68
C LEU A 29 -8.18 21.97 6.55
N CYS A 30 -7.83 22.39 5.33
CA CYS A 30 -6.73 23.32 5.10
C CYS A 30 -6.96 24.67 5.81
N GLU A 31 -8.16 25.21 5.75
CA GLU A 31 -8.54 26.45 6.41
C GLU A 31 -8.47 26.33 7.93
N SER A 32 -9.08 25.28 8.51
CA SER A 32 -9.13 25.04 9.94
C SER A 32 -7.75 24.85 10.57
N ARG A 33 -6.86 24.18 9.85
CA ARG A 33 -5.48 23.91 10.28
C ARG A 33 -4.44 24.90 9.75
N LYS A 34 -4.87 25.90 8.98
CA LYS A 34 -4.00 26.92 8.36
C LYS A 34 -2.86 26.30 7.53
N ILE A 35 -3.16 25.21 6.80
CA ILE A 35 -2.17 24.53 5.97
C ILE A 35 -2.01 25.32 4.67
N SER A 36 -0.78 25.73 4.39
CA SER A 36 -0.46 26.44 3.15
C SER A 36 -0.59 25.53 1.92
N ILE A 37 -0.96 26.12 0.77
CA ILE A 37 -1.01 25.42 -0.52
C ILE A 37 0.33 24.75 -0.89
N LYS A 38 1.45 25.26 -0.38
CA LYS A 38 2.77 24.63 -0.56
C LYS A 38 2.90 23.27 0.12
N LYS A 39 2.00 22.95 1.05
CA LYS A 39 1.93 21.70 1.81
C LYS A 39 0.72 20.84 1.42
N VAL A 40 0.32 20.93 0.16
CA VAL A 40 -0.84 20.21 -0.40
C VAL A 40 -0.76 18.70 -0.14
N LYS A 41 0.41 18.10 -0.30
CA LYS A 41 0.61 16.67 -0.07
C LYS A 41 0.32 16.28 1.37
N GLU A 42 0.77 17.11 2.33
CA GLU A 42 0.50 16.94 3.77
C GLU A 42 -1.01 17.04 4.04
N ALA A 43 -1.68 18.04 3.46
CA ALA A 43 -3.11 18.23 3.62
C ALA A 43 -3.95 17.07 3.07
N VAL A 44 -3.61 16.57 1.88
CA VAL A 44 -4.30 15.44 1.25
C VAL A 44 -4.08 14.15 2.04
N ASN A 45 -2.87 13.90 2.52
CA ASN A 45 -2.57 12.75 3.36
C ASN A 45 -3.36 12.82 4.68
N LEU A 46 -3.37 13.98 5.32
CA LEU A 46 -4.14 14.20 6.55
C LEU A 46 -5.65 14.01 6.32
N PHE A 47 -6.18 14.46 5.17
CA PHE A 47 -7.59 14.30 4.82
C PHE A 47 -7.96 12.84 4.53
N LYS A 48 -7.13 12.14 3.73
CA LYS A 48 -7.38 10.75 3.33
C LYS A 48 -7.14 9.75 4.47
N TYR A 49 -6.10 9.97 5.26
CA TYR A 49 -5.53 8.96 6.13
C TYR A 49 -5.45 9.37 7.61
N GLY A 50 -5.81 10.62 7.93
CA GLY A 50 -5.71 11.14 9.29
C GLY A 50 -4.26 11.42 9.74
N GLU A 51 -3.27 11.22 8.89
CA GLU A 51 -1.85 11.45 9.18
C GLU A 51 -1.26 12.47 8.19
N SER A 52 -0.47 13.40 8.70
CA SER A 52 0.14 14.48 7.89
C SER A 52 1.34 14.02 7.06
N GLU A 53 2.02 12.97 7.49
CA GLU A 53 3.22 12.45 6.86
C GLU A 53 3.10 10.95 6.61
N SER A 54 3.57 10.50 5.45
CA SER A 54 3.69 9.08 5.17
C SER A 54 4.83 8.49 6.01
N LYS A 55 4.58 7.36 6.67
CA LYS A 55 5.64 6.63 7.40
C LYS A 55 6.83 6.23 6.50
N TRP A 56 6.59 6.13 5.20
CA TRP A 56 7.66 5.94 4.22
C TRP A 56 8.59 7.14 4.07
N ASP A 57 8.05 8.34 4.20
CA ASP A 57 8.81 9.59 4.08
C ASP A 57 9.61 9.86 5.37
N LEU A 58 9.23 9.20 6.49
CA LEU A 58 9.94 9.25 7.77
C LEU A 58 11.04 8.19 7.88
N LEU A 59 11.17 7.29 6.91
CA LEU A 59 12.20 6.27 6.92
C LEU A 59 13.56 6.93 6.69
N GLU A 60 14.34 7.07 7.74
CA GLU A 60 15.67 7.63 7.68
C GLU A 60 16.60 6.73 6.85
N TYR A 61 17.49 7.35 6.06
CA TYR A 61 18.46 6.63 5.23
C TYR A 61 19.32 5.66 6.06
N ASP A 62 19.66 6.03 7.28
CA ASP A 62 20.46 5.20 8.20
C ASP A 62 19.75 3.88 8.52
N ARG A 63 18.44 3.86 8.65
CA ARG A 63 17.67 2.62 8.83
C ARG A 63 17.72 1.69 7.62
N ILE A 64 17.85 2.24 6.42
CA ILE A 64 18.02 1.43 5.20
C ILE A 64 19.40 0.78 5.18
N VAL A 65 20.41 1.47 5.67
CA VAL A 65 21.78 0.92 5.79
C VAL A 65 21.79 -0.25 6.80
N GLU A 66 21.08 -0.10 7.93
CA GLU A 66 20.95 -1.16 8.94
C GLU A 66 19.99 -2.29 8.51
N ALA A 67 19.14 -2.03 7.52
CA ALA A 67 18.11 -2.97 7.07
C ALA A 67 18.68 -4.34 6.68
N ARG A 68 19.85 -4.35 6.07
CA ARG A 68 20.53 -5.60 5.70
C ARG A 68 20.84 -6.45 6.93
N GLU A 69 21.37 -5.84 7.96
CA GLU A 69 21.74 -6.53 9.20
C GLU A 69 20.49 -7.08 9.89
N ILE A 70 19.44 -6.27 10.00
CA ILE A 70 18.16 -6.65 10.60
C ILE A 70 17.54 -7.84 9.85
N LEU A 71 17.45 -7.77 8.51
CA LEU A 71 16.90 -8.85 7.70
C LEU A 71 17.74 -10.11 7.79
N THR A 72 19.08 -10.00 7.79
CA THR A 72 20.00 -11.14 7.89
C THR A 72 19.97 -11.79 9.26
N GLN A 73 19.68 -11.05 10.33
CA GLN A 73 19.50 -11.62 11.67
C GLN A 73 18.27 -12.50 11.77
N ARG A 74 17.17 -12.11 11.13
CA ARG A 74 15.88 -12.82 11.17
C ARG A 74 15.79 -13.96 10.14
N VAL A 75 16.35 -13.76 8.94
CA VAL A 75 16.26 -14.73 7.84
C VAL A 75 17.67 -15.17 7.44
N LYS A 76 18.02 -16.41 7.76
CA LYS A 76 19.35 -16.97 7.49
C LYS A 76 19.40 -17.70 6.14
N GLY A 77 20.53 -17.57 5.45
CA GLY A 77 20.82 -18.34 4.24
C GLY A 77 19.98 -17.96 3.01
N GLN A 78 19.39 -16.74 3.00
CA GLN A 78 18.55 -16.24 1.89
C GLN A 78 19.11 -14.90 1.35
N GLU A 79 20.40 -14.85 1.09
CA GLU A 79 21.12 -13.62 0.69
C GLU A 79 20.51 -12.95 -0.54
N GLU A 80 20.12 -13.74 -1.55
CA GLU A 80 19.54 -13.23 -2.79
C GLU A 80 18.17 -12.57 -2.52
N ALA A 81 17.32 -13.25 -1.75
CA ALA A 81 16.00 -12.72 -1.38
C ALA A 81 16.13 -11.43 -0.55
N ILE A 82 17.07 -11.38 0.39
CA ILE A 82 17.38 -10.19 1.19
C ILE A 82 17.84 -9.05 0.28
N ASN A 83 18.77 -9.29 -0.64
CA ASN A 83 19.27 -8.28 -1.57
C ASN A 83 18.16 -7.69 -2.43
N LYS A 84 17.30 -8.53 -3.00
CA LYS A 84 16.16 -8.08 -3.80
C LYS A 84 15.15 -7.30 -2.96
N THR A 85 14.92 -7.71 -1.74
CA THR A 85 14.05 -7.00 -0.80
C THR A 85 14.59 -5.59 -0.51
N LEU A 86 15.88 -5.48 -0.20
CA LEU A 86 16.53 -4.19 0.05
C LEU A 86 16.49 -3.27 -1.16
N GLU A 87 16.65 -3.82 -2.37
CA GLU A 87 16.53 -3.06 -3.61
C GLU A 87 15.14 -2.45 -3.78
N VAL A 88 14.08 -3.24 -3.51
CA VAL A 88 12.70 -2.76 -3.60
C VAL A 88 12.40 -1.71 -2.54
N ILE A 89 12.82 -1.93 -1.28
CA ILE A 89 12.65 -0.97 -0.18
C ILE A 89 13.36 0.34 -0.51
N SER A 90 14.61 0.29 -0.96
CA SER A 90 15.39 1.48 -1.30
C SER A 90 14.72 2.29 -2.41
N ARG A 91 14.22 1.64 -3.46
CA ARG A 91 13.46 2.32 -4.53
C ARG A 91 12.18 2.96 -4.01
N ALA A 92 11.45 2.25 -3.15
CA ALA A 92 10.21 2.74 -2.55
C ALA A 92 10.43 3.99 -1.69
N THR A 93 11.52 4.01 -0.91
CA THR A 93 11.89 5.13 -0.02
C THR A 93 12.41 6.33 -0.80
N LEU A 94 13.24 6.12 -1.83
CA LEU A 94 13.76 7.21 -2.66
C LEU A 94 12.68 7.82 -3.58
N GLY A 95 11.45 7.33 -3.54
CA GLY A 95 10.37 7.82 -4.40
C GLY A 95 10.58 7.51 -5.88
N MET A 96 11.58 6.68 -6.24
CA MET A 96 11.89 6.34 -7.62
C MET A 96 10.77 5.55 -8.30
N SER A 97 9.94 4.86 -7.50
CA SER A 97 8.73 4.19 -7.98
C SER A 97 7.68 5.17 -8.48
N SER A 98 7.66 6.41 -7.96
CA SER A 98 6.69 7.45 -8.33
C SER A 98 7.09 8.22 -9.60
N ILE A 99 8.37 8.21 -9.98
CA ILE A 99 8.85 8.90 -11.19
C ILE A 99 8.37 8.18 -12.46
N GLN A 100 8.28 6.84 -12.42
CA GLN A 100 7.75 6.03 -13.52
C GLN A 100 6.23 5.86 -13.48
N ASN A 101 5.62 6.01 -12.31
CA ASN A 101 4.19 5.80 -12.08
C ASN A 101 3.55 7.10 -11.58
N LYS A 102 3.07 7.95 -12.48
CA LYS A 102 2.31 9.17 -12.16
C LYS A 102 0.94 8.92 -11.49
N SER A 103 0.56 7.66 -11.27
CA SER A 103 -0.72 7.30 -10.67
C SER A 103 -0.58 7.23 -9.15
N ALA A 104 -1.20 8.14 -8.43
CA ALA A 104 -1.44 8.04 -7.00
C ALA A 104 -2.30 6.79 -6.75
N GLY A 105 -1.79 5.82 -5.99
CA GLY A 105 -2.54 4.61 -5.64
C GLY A 105 -1.82 3.29 -5.90
N LYS A 106 -0.72 3.29 -6.67
CA LYS A 106 0.04 2.06 -6.89
C LYS A 106 0.83 1.65 -5.65
N PRO A 107 1.00 0.32 -5.41
CA PRO A 107 1.89 -0.17 -4.37
C PRO A 107 3.29 0.40 -4.54
N ARG A 108 3.92 0.82 -3.46
CA ARG A 108 5.29 1.36 -3.50
C ARG A 108 6.34 0.31 -3.85
N GLY A 109 6.04 -0.96 -3.56
CA GLY A 109 6.87 -2.10 -3.90
C GLY A 109 6.06 -3.38 -3.95
N ILE A 110 6.46 -4.29 -4.80
CA ILE A 110 5.87 -5.61 -4.97
C ILE A 110 6.99 -6.62 -4.88
N LEU A 111 6.82 -7.63 -4.02
CA LEU A 111 7.75 -8.73 -3.83
C LEU A 111 7.00 -10.05 -4.02
N PHE A 112 7.56 -10.93 -4.80
CA PHE A 112 7.05 -12.29 -4.98
C PHE A 112 8.11 -13.30 -4.50
N PHE A 113 7.78 -14.06 -3.45
CA PHE A 113 8.66 -15.07 -2.90
C PHE A 113 8.17 -16.47 -3.28
N ALA A 114 8.94 -17.17 -4.09
CA ALA A 114 8.70 -18.56 -4.46
C ALA A 114 9.72 -19.47 -3.77
N GLY A 115 9.26 -20.60 -3.28
CA GLY A 115 10.13 -21.60 -2.65
C GLY A 115 9.40 -22.53 -1.67
N PRO A 116 10.08 -23.57 -1.16
CA PRO A 116 9.50 -24.54 -0.23
C PRO A 116 8.99 -23.90 1.08
N THR A 117 8.16 -24.64 1.78
CA THR A 117 7.70 -24.23 3.13
C THR A 117 8.89 -24.19 4.09
N GLY A 118 8.87 -23.24 5.04
CA GLY A 118 9.91 -23.11 6.06
C GLY A 118 11.17 -22.35 5.64
N THR A 119 11.23 -21.79 4.44
CA THR A 119 12.40 -21.03 3.95
C THR A 119 12.42 -19.57 4.39
N GLY A 120 11.48 -19.12 5.21
CA GLY A 120 11.48 -17.77 5.78
C GLY A 120 10.67 -16.73 4.99
N LYS A 121 9.83 -17.14 4.02
CA LYS A 121 9.02 -16.20 3.20
C LYS A 121 8.13 -15.26 4.03
N THR A 122 7.41 -15.81 5.00
CA THR A 122 6.55 -15.02 5.89
C THR A 122 7.39 -14.21 6.89
N GLU A 123 8.53 -14.75 7.33
CA GLU A 123 9.41 -14.07 8.27
C GLU A 123 10.06 -12.81 7.67
N ILE A 124 10.45 -12.87 6.39
CA ILE A 124 10.98 -11.68 5.72
C ILE A 124 9.92 -10.57 5.60
N ALA A 125 8.65 -10.92 5.37
CA ALA A 125 7.55 -9.94 5.32
C ALA A 125 7.34 -9.26 6.69
N LYS A 126 7.41 -10.01 7.78
CA LYS A 126 7.35 -9.44 9.15
C LYS A 126 8.53 -8.55 9.44
N ALA A 127 9.74 -8.98 9.08
CA ALA A 127 10.95 -8.18 9.25
C ALA A 127 10.88 -6.85 8.47
N ILE A 128 10.28 -6.85 7.27
CA ILE A 128 10.06 -5.63 6.49
C ILE A 128 9.07 -4.70 7.22
N ALA A 129 7.98 -5.23 7.78
CA ALA A 129 7.00 -4.42 8.51
C ALA A 129 7.63 -3.74 9.74
N GLU A 130 8.40 -4.49 10.52
CA GLU A 130 9.14 -3.96 11.66
C GLU A 130 10.18 -2.92 11.23
N LEU A 131 10.91 -3.17 10.15
CA LEU A 131 11.91 -2.26 9.63
C LEU A 131 11.32 -0.92 9.20
N ILE A 132 10.23 -0.96 8.42
CA ILE A 132 9.64 0.23 7.80
C ILE A 132 8.75 0.98 8.79
N PHE A 133 7.91 0.26 9.55
CA PHE A 133 6.87 0.84 10.37
C PHE A 133 7.17 0.77 11.88
N GLY A 134 8.23 0.04 12.28
CA GLY A 134 8.61 -0.15 13.66
C GLY A 134 7.81 -1.22 14.42
N ASP A 135 6.81 -1.86 13.77
CA ASP A 135 5.96 -2.85 14.39
C ASP A 135 5.41 -3.83 13.35
N GLU A 136 5.42 -5.13 13.68
CA GLU A 136 4.85 -6.19 12.83
C GLU A 136 3.32 -6.08 12.65
N SER A 137 2.61 -5.36 13.51
CA SER A 137 1.17 -5.13 13.40
C SER A 137 0.76 -4.36 12.14
N PHE A 138 1.72 -3.74 11.43
CA PHE A 138 1.53 -3.16 10.11
C PHE A 138 1.57 -4.18 8.97
N LEU A 139 1.77 -5.47 9.27
CA LEU A 139 1.60 -6.57 8.33
C LEU A 139 0.17 -7.12 8.43
N THR A 140 -0.57 -7.02 7.34
CA THR A 140 -1.87 -7.68 7.21
C THR A 140 -1.71 -8.91 6.32
N ARG A 141 -2.03 -10.09 6.88
CA ARG A 141 -1.90 -11.38 6.19
C ARG A 141 -3.26 -11.85 5.68
N PHE A 142 -3.28 -12.26 4.42
CA PHE A 142 -4.39 -12.95 3.77
C PHE A 142 -3.92 -14.36 3.40
N ASP A 143 -4.56 -15.37 3.97
CA ASP A 143 -4.35 -16.77 3.61
C ASP A 143 -5.19 -17.08 2.37
N MET A 144 -4.54 -17.21 1.22
CA MET A 144 -5.24 -17.38 -0.05
C MET A 144 -5.87 -18.76 -0.20
N SER A 145 -5.56 -19.69 0.68
CA SER A 145 -6.27 -20.98 0.76
C SER A 145 -7.74 -20.83 1.17
N GLU A 146 -8.11 -19.73 1.84
CA GLU A 146 -9.50 -19.42 2.15
C GLU A 146 -10.32 -18.90 0.94
N TYR A 147 -9.65 -18.66 -0.18
CA TYR A 147 -10.22 -18.03 -1.39
C TYR A 147 -10.11 -18.94 -2.62
N GLN A 148 -10.26 -20.25 -2.42
CA GLN A 148 -10.14 -21.28 -3.48
C GLN A 148 -11.38 -21.45 -4.33
N HIS A 149 -12.53 -20.93 -3.88
CA HIS A 149 -13.82 -21.17 -4.55
C HIS A 149 -14.22 -19.98 -5.42
N SER A 150 -14.97 -20.27 -6.48
CA SER A 150 -15.65 -19.26 -7.27
C SER A 150 -16.51 -18.37 -6.35
N HIS A 151 -16.50 -17.05 -6.57
CA HIS A 151 -17.11 -16.01 -5.73
C HIS A 151 -16.37 -15.67 -4.42
N SER A 152 -15.25 -16.30 -4.10
CA SER A 152 -14.41 -15.87 -2.97
C SER A 152 -13.79 -14.48 -3.19
N ASP A 153 -13.74 -14.03 -4.43
CA ASP A 153 -13.39 -12.68 -4.82
C ASP A 153 -14.31 -11.63 -4.17
N GLN A 154 -15.60 -11.94 -4.00
CA GLN A 154 -16.56 -11.05 -3.33
C GLN A 154 -16.25 -10.87 -1.84
N LYS A 155 -15.74 -11.91 -1.17
CA LYS A 155 -15.28 -11.84 0.23
C LYS A 155 -14.05 -10.95 0.34
N LEU A 156 -13.13 -11.07 -0.61
CA LEU A 156 -11.85 -10.34 -0.59
C LEU A 156 -12.01 -8.88 -1.03
N LEU A 157 -12.73 -8.64 -2.13
CA LEU A 157 -12.80 -7.36 -2.83
C LEU A 157 -14.13 -6.61 -2.64
N GLY A 158 -15.16 -7.28 -2.09
CA GLY A 158 -16.50 -6.74 -1.94
C GLY A 158 -17.49 -7.32 -2.95
N ALA A 159 -18.77 -7.35 -2.57
CA ALA A 159 -19.87 -7.87 -3.40
C ALA A 159 -20.41 -6.76 -4.33
N PRO A 160 -20.72 -7.08 -5.61
CA PRO A 160 -21.32 -6.11 -6.52
C PRO A 160 -22.75 -5.75 -6.09
N PRO A 161 -23.31 -4.63 -6.60
CA PRO A 161 -24.68 -4.21 -6.32
C PRO A 161 -25.70 -5.34 -6.55
N GLY A 162 -26.58 -5.55 -5.58
CA GLY A 162 -27.64 -6.58 -5.65
C GLY A 162 -27.26 -7.94 -5.05
N TYR A 163 -26.04 -8.13 -4.60
CA TYR A 163 -25.63 -9.36 -3.92
C TYR A 163 -25.59 -9.18 -2.38
N ILE A 164 -25.73 -10.30 -1.66
CA ILE A 164 -25.63 -10.32 -0.20
C ILE A 164 -24.22 -9.88 0.20
N GLY A 165 -24.12 -8.87 1.08
CA GLY A 165 -22.84 -8.27 1.49
C GLY A 165 -22.45 -6.99 0.75
N TYR A 166 -23.27 -6.51 -0.18
CA TYR A 166 -23.12 -5.19 -0.77
C TYR A 166 -23.13 -4.10 0.33
N GLY A 167 -22.18 -3.17 0.28
CA GLY A 167 -22.04 -2.08 1.26
C GLY A 167 -21.19 -2.41 2.49
N SER A 168 -20.80 -3.68 2.72
CA SER A 168 -19.89 -4.03 3.81
C SER A 168 -18.39 -3.90 3.42
N GLY A 169 -18.12 -3.68 2.13
CA GLY A 169 -16.76 -3.68 1.57
C GLY A 169 -16.11 -5.06 1.56
N GLY A 170 -14.99 -5.20 0.86
CA GLY A 170 -14.17 -6.41 0.89
C GLY A 170 -13.18 -6.42 2.04
N GLN A 171 -12.70 -7.59 2.41
CA GLN A 171 -11.71 -7.72 3.48
C GLN A 171 -10.41 -6.97 3.14
N LEU A 172 -9.96 -7.02 1.90
CA LEU A 172 -8.79 -6.29 1.43
C LEU A 172 -9.01 -4.78 1.42
N THR A 173 -10.14 -4.32 0.88
CA THR A 173 -10.48 -2.89 0.85
C THR A 173 -10.60 -2.30 2.24
N ASN A 174 -11.26 -3.01 3.15
CA ASN A 174 -11.40 -2.58 4.54
C ASN A 174 -10.04 -2.54 5.26
N ALA A 175 -9.19 -3.55 5.07
CA ALA A 175 -7.85 -3.57 5.65
C ALA A 175 -6.98 -2.39 5.18
N VAL A 176 -7.05 -2.05 3.88
CA VAL A 176 -6.32 -0.90 3.32
C VAL A 176 -6.90 0.43 3.81
N LYS A 177 -8.24 0.54 3.93
CA LYS A 177 -8.90 1.72 4.50
C LYS A 177 -8.51 1.94 5.97
N GLU A 178 -8.45 0.85 6.76
CA GLU A 178 -8.08 0.90 8.17
C GLU A 178 -6.58 1.19 8.38
N LYS A 179 -5.72 0.57 7.57
CA LYS A 179 -4.26 0.74 7.64
C LYS A 179 -3.67 1.07 6.26
N PRO A 180 -3.78 2.32 5.80
CA PRO A 180 -3.31 2.74 4.47
C PRO A 180 -1.80 2.56 4.26
N PHE A 181 -1.04 2.68 5.35
CA PHE A 181 0.41 2.44 5.37
C PHE A 181 0.69 1.09 6.01
N SER A 182 0.66 0.03 5.21
CA SER A 182 0.85 -1.34 5.68
C SER A 182 1.51 -2.21 4.62
N ILE A 183 1.94 -3.38 5.04
CA ILE A 183 2.37 -4.47 4.16
C ILE A 183 1.23 -5.46 4.07
N LEU A 184 0.84 -5.81 2.84
CA LEU A 184 -0.14 -6.84 2.57
C LEU A 184 0.60 -8.11 2.17
N LEU A 185 0.45 -9.16 2.94
CA LEU A 185 1.01 -10.48 2.65
C LEU A 185 -0.09 -11.40 2.14
N PHE A 186 0.02 -11.84 0.90
CA PHE A 186 -0.84 -12.86 0.32
C PHE A 186 -0.11 -14.20 0.37
N ASP A 187 -0.40 -15.00 1.38
CA ASP A 187 0.24 -16.31 1.58
C ASP A 187 -0.49 -17.40 0.79
N GLU A 188 0.25 -18.39 0.29
CA GLU A 188 -0.29 -19.50 -0.52
C GLU A 188 -1.08 -19.05 -1.76
N ILE A 189 -0.55 -18.03 -2.46
CA ILE A 189 -1.21 -17.39 -3.62
C ILE A 189 -1.57 -18.39 -4.73
N ASP A 190 -0.84 -19.49 -4.84
CA ASP A 190 -1.06 -20.59 -5.79
C ASP A 190 -2.36 -21.36 -5.55
N LYS A 191 -2.95 -21.22 -4.36
CA LYS A 191 -4.23 -21.86 -3.99
C LYS A 191 -5.46 -21.00 -4.27
N ALA A 192 -5.26 -19.72 -4.61
CA ALA A 192 -6.37 -18.82 -4.90
C ALA A 192 -7.11 -19.21 -6.18
N ASP A 193 -8.41 -18.89 -6.23
CA ASP A 193 -9.17 -19.00 -7.46
C ASP A 193 -8.55 -18.13 -8.57
N PRO A 194 -8.42 -18.62 -9.82
CA PRO A 194 -7.82 -17.86 -10.92
C PRO A 194 -8.43 -16.47 -11.13
N SER A 195 -9.73 -16.30 -10.90
CA SER A 195 -10.41 -15.00 -11.02
C SER A 195 -9.86 -13.93 -10.08
N ILE A 196 -9.33 -14.33 -8.92
CA ILE A 196 -8.67 -13.44 -7.97
C ILE A 196 -7.30 -13.03 -8.50
N LEU A 197 -6.55 -13.95 -9.10
CA LEU A 197 -5.23 -13.65 -9.66
C LEU A 197 -5.32 -12.61 -10.77
N ASP A 198 -6.33 -12.71 -11.65
CA ASP A 198 -6.57 -11.71 -12.70
C ASP A 198 -6.85 -10.32 -12.11
N LYS A 199 -7.63 -10.25 -11.03
CA LYS A 199 -7.90 -8.98 -10.34
C LYS A 199 -6.65 -8.42 -9.64
N PHE A 200 -5.79 -9.28 -9.09
CA PHE A 200 -4.50 -8.83 -8.56
C PHE A 200 -3.61 -8.23 -9.63
N LEU A 201 -3.54 -8.81 -10.82
CA LEU A 201 -2.76 -8.22 -11.92
C LEU A 201 -3.24 -6.80 -12.21
N GLN A 202 -4.55 -6.57 -12.27
CA GLN A 202 -5.11 -5.23 -12.45
C GLN A 202 -4.72 -4.27 -11.31
N ILE A 203 -4.80 -4.71 -10.05
CA ILE A 203 -4.41 -3.89 -8.89
C ILE A 203 -2.92 -3.51 -8.96
N LEU A 204 -2.07 -4.47 -9.33
CA LEU A 204 -0.63 -4.26 -9.39
C LEU A 204 -0.21 -3.37 -10.58
N GLU A 205 -0.91 -3.44 -11.71
CA GLU A 205 -0.63 -2.66 -12.91
C GLU A 205 -1.22 -1.25 -12.82
N ASP A 206 -2.49 -1.13 -12.47
CA ASP A 206 -3.22 0.14 -12.49
C ASP A 206 -3.17 0.88 -11.14
N GLY A 207 -2.89 0.16 -10.04
CA GLY A 207 -2.92 0.70 -8.69
C GLY A 207 -4.32 1.07 -8.24
N ARG A 208 -5.33 0.58 -8.92
CA ARG A 208 -6.74 0.88 -8.64
C ARG A 208 -7.50 -0.42 -8.43
N MET A 209 -8.36 -0.39 -7.45
CA MET A 209 -9.37 -1.40 -7.23
C MET A 209 -10.70 -0.68 -7.08
N THR A 210 -11.63 -0.96 -7.96
CA THR A 210 -12.99 -0.45 -7.82
C THR A 210 -13.69 -1.32 -6.79
N ASP A 211 -13.92 -0.77 -5.61
CA ASP A 211 -14.83 -1.36 -4.65
C ASP A 211 -16.23 -1.24 -5.23
N SER A 212 -16.99 -2.31 -5.11
CA SER A 212 -18.38 -2.34 -5.57
C SER A 212 -19.38 -1.76 -4.55
N SER A 213 -18.86 -1.13 -3.49
CA SER A 213 -19.67 -0.43 -2.47
C SER A 213 -19.86 1.05 -2.78
#